data_204c004151ec2eac1592424834d1ad36
#
_entry.id   204c004151ec2eac1592424834d1ad36
#
_cell.length_a   1.000
_cell.length_b   1.000
_cell.length_c   1.000
_cell.angle_alpha   90.00
_cell.angle_beta   90.00
_cell.angle_gamma   90.00
#
_symmetry.space_group_name_H-M   'P 1'
#
loop_
_entity.id
_entity.type
_entity.pdbx_description
1 polymer ?
#
loop_
_entity_poly.entity_id
_entity_poly.type
_entity_poly.pdbx_seq_one_letter_code
_entity_poly.pdbx_strand_id
1 'polypeptide(L)'
;MTRAGLDLPDTSDFLLTVKDPSGKIIYEGKYGDSPEVIKTSSGSCTVSVLSSEFKVPAFSSPQFGDEQCVVVPSGGVVSVKLLCTQQNCGVKLKIAPEFLTACPNSVLFLKSSQGKLMYGYSEKRTAYFSPGTVSLVMSTSQHEQTLMSRTLLARDMLAISVGAVVPSSPSREGISISIDTSRVWTDASFVVGEGESSGGSSDDAMTIAQARESVGATEVWVCGYIVGGDLTSASAKYDPPFSSRTNILIGPRSSIIDRSSGMSVSLPAGSVRDALNLVDNPELLGRKVMVRGDIVEAYFGLPGVKNVTEYSFP
;
A
#
# COMPACT_ATOMS: atom_id res chain seq x y z
N MET A 1 6.85 12.54 -24.96
CA MET A 1 6.39 11.36 -24.19
C MET A 1 4.89 11.27 -24.40
N THR A 2 4.44 10.37 -25.26
CA THR A 2 3.02 10.13 -25.54
C THR A 2 2.41 9.40 -24.34
N ARG A 3 1.48 10.04 -23.64
CA ARG A 3 0.60 9.34 -22.71
C ARG A 3 -0.11 8.24 -23.48
N ALA A 4 0.14 6.99 -23.14
CA ALA A 4 -0.74 5.91 -23.57
C ALA A 4 -2.12 6.25 -23.01
N GLY A 5 -3.05 6.62 -23.89
CA GLY A 5 -4.44 6.92 -23.51
C GLY A 5 -5.04 5.67 -22.88
N LEU A 6 -5.56 5.79 -21.68
CA LEU A 6 -6.51 4.81 -21.17
C LEU A 6 -7.71 4.93 -22.11
N ASP A 7 -8.13 3.85 -22.77
CA ASP A 7 -9.41 3.82 -23.46
C ASP A 7 -10.50 4.00 -22.38
N LEU A 8 -11.02 5.21 -22.28
CA LEU A 8 -12.09 5.52 -21.34
C LEU A 8 -13.39 4.90 -21.87
N PRO A 9 -14.14 4.18 -21.04
CA PRO A 9 -15.42 3.63 -21.45
C PRO A 9 -16.43 4.77 -21.73
N ASP A 10 -17.34 4.52 -22.65
CA ASP A 10 -18.44 5.46 -22.92
C ASP A 10 -19.35 5.57 -21.69
N THR A 11 -19.56 6.79 -21.21
CA THR A 11 -20.37 7.04 -20.02
C THR A 11 -21.85 6.67 -20.24
N SER A 12 -22.31 6.62 -21.49
CA SER A 12 -23.70 6.19 -21.84
C SER A 12 -23.96 4.73 -21.41
N ASP A 13 -22.92 3.89 -21.36
CA ASP A 13 -23.02 2.49 -20.96
C ASP A 13 -22.92 2.28 -19.45
N PHE A 14 -22.64 3.33 -18.67
CA PHE A 14 -22.51 3.21 -17.22
C PHE A 14 -23.83 2.83 -16.56
N LEU A 15 -23.77 1.96 -15.57
CA LEU A 15 -24.91 1.51 -14.79
C LEU A 15 -25.26 2.57 -13.74
N LEU A 16 -26.37 3.27 -13.94
CA LEU A 16 -26.91 4.26 -13.02
C LEU A 16 -27.94 3.62 -12.09
N THR A 17 -27.77 3.83 -10.79
CA THR A 17 -28.74 3.42 -9.76
C THR A 17 -29.16 4.64 -8.95
N VAL A 18 -30.47 4.85 -8.81
CA VAL A 18 -31.03 5.91 -7.97
C VAL A 18 -31.94 5.30 -6.92
N LYS A 19 -31.67 5.62 -5.65
CA LYS A 19 -32.49 5.21 -4.50
C LYS A 19 -33.18 6.41 -3.88
N ASP A 20 -34.43 6.24 -3.53
CA ASP A 20 -35.22 7.24 -2.82
C ASP A 20 -34.81 7.34 -1.33
N PRO A 21 -35.35 8.27 -0.53
CA PRO A 21 -35.03 8.42 0.88
C PRO A 21 -35.35 7.19 1.75
N SER A 22 -36.18 6.27 1.27
CA SER A 22 -36.46 5.00 1.95
C SER A 22 -35.45 3.90 1.61
N GLY A 23 -34.50 4.15 0.69
CA GLY A 23 -33.56 3.18 0.16
C GLY A 23 -34.10 2.31 -0.97
N LYS A 24 -35.33 2.56 -1.44
CA LYS A 24 -35.95 1.85 -2.56
C LYS A 24 -35.31 2.31 -3.87
N ILE A 25 -34.92 1.36 -4.73
CA ILE A 25 -34.45 1.65 -6.09
C ILE A 25 -35.61 2.20 -6.92
N ILE A 26 -35.48 3.43 -7.43
CA ILE A 26 -36.45 4.10 -8.31
C ILE A 26 -35.96 4.19 -9.76
N TYR A 27 -34.67 3.99 -9.99
CA TYR A 27 -34.08 3.77 -11.31
C TYR A 27 -32.88 2.84 -11.20
N GLU A 28 -32.78 1.91 -12.14
CA GLU A 28 -31.61 1.06 -12.34
C GLU A 28 -31.52 0.70 -13.83
N GLY A 29 -30.41 1.09 -14.47
CA GLY A 29 -30.19 0.87 -15.88
C GLY A 29 -29.01 1.66 -16.42
N LYS A 30 -28.81 1.63 -17.75
CA LYS A 30 -27.75 2.43 -18.37
C LYS A 30 -28.04 3.92 -18.21
N TYR A 31 -26.99 4.71 -18.01
CA TYR A 31 -27.10 6.16 -17.92
C TYR A 31 -27.65 6.76 -19.22
N GLY A 32 -27.22 6.27 -20.39
CA GLY A 32 -27.71 6.72 -21.69
C GLY A 32 -29.20 6.48 -21.94
N ASP A 33 -29.81 5.50 -21.23
CA ASP A 33 -31.25 5.18 -21.34
C ASP A 33 -32.07 5.84 -20.23
N SER A 34 -31.42 6.59 -19.31
CA SER A 34 -32.12 7.20 -18.17
C SER A 34 -33.03 8.36 -18.63
N PRO A 35 -34.20 8.52 -17.99
CA PRO A 35 -35.06 9.68 -18.29
C PRO A 35 -34.37 10.97 -17.82
N GLU A 36 -34.60 12.07 -18.50
CA GLU A 36 -34.07 13.39 -18.19
C GLU A 36 -34.39 13.83 -16.75
N VAL A 37 -35.54 13.40 -16.23
CA VAL A 37 -35.98 13.66 -14.84
C VAL A 37 -36.45 12.39 -14.18
N ILE A 38 -35.79 12.02 -13.10
CA ILE A 38 -36.17 10.91 -12.21
C ILE A 38 -37.00 11.48 -11.05
N LYS A 39 -38.27 11.03 -10.94
CA LYS A 39 -39.17 11.49 -9.87
C LYS A 39 -38.92 10.73 -8.57
N THR A 40 -38.82 11.45 -7.46
CA THR A 40 -38.63 10.90 -6.11
C THR A 40 -39.46 11.66 -5.08
N SER A 41 -39.61 11.11 -3.90
CA SER A 41 -40.07 11.85 -2.73
C SER A 41 -38.98 12.82 -2.24
N SER A 42 -39.39 13.89 -1.53
CA SER A 42 -38.44 14.81 -0.91
C SER A 42 -37.65 14.09 0.18
N GLY A 43 -36.35 14.45 0.32
CA GLY A 43 -35.43 13.86 1.29
C GLY A 43 -34.09 13.48 0.69
N SER A 44 -33.34 12.64 1.40
CA SER A 44 -31.98 12.25 1.06
C SER A 44 -32.00 11.05 0.10
N CYS A 45 -31.66 11.27 -1.15
CA CYS A 45 -31.57 10.25 -2.21
C CYS A 45 -30.11 9.85 -2.43
N THR A 46 -29.87 8.60 -2.80
CA THR A 46 -28.54 8.14 -3.22
C THR A 46 -28.53 7.94 -4.73
N VAL A 47 -27.55 8.54 -5.37
CA VAL A 47 -27.29 8.39 -6.82
C VAL A 47 -25.91 7.79 -6.98
N SER A 48 -25.84 6.61 -7.59
CA SER A 48 -24.57 5.93 -7.86
C SER A 48 -24.45 5.51 -9.32
N VAL A 49 -23.23 5.51 -9.82
CA VAL A 49 -22.93 5.08 -11.18
C VAL A 49 -21.65 4.23 -11.20
N LEU A 50 -21.65 3.17 -12.00
CA LEU A 50 -20.52 2.28 -12.21
C LEU A 50 -20.33 2.00 -13.70
N SER A 51 -19.07 2.01 -14.18
CA SER A 51 -18.78 1.68 -15.60
C SER A 51 -19.06 0.22 -15.93
N SER A 52 -18.97 -0.68 -14.97
CA SER A 52 -19.24 -2.11 -15.12
C SER A 52 -19.37 -2.76 -13.74
N GLU A 53 -19.98 -3.94 -13.69
CA GLU A 53 -19.90 -4.80 -12.50
C GLU A 53 -18.49 -5.40 -12.39
N PHE A 54 -17.95 -5.43 -11.16
CA PHE A 54 -16.66 -6.02 -10.86
C PHE A 54 -16.80 -6.96 -9.65
N LYS A 55 -16.89 -8.27 -9.90
CA LYS A 55 -17.14 -9.30 -8.86
C LYS A 55 -15.93 -10.16 -8.56
N VAL A 56 -15.08 -10.37 -9.55
CA VAL A 56 -13.89 -11.23 -9.45
C VAL A 56 -12.70 -10.52 -10.10
N PRO A 57 -11.47 -10.82 -9.67
CA PRO A 57 -10.28 -10.28 -10.30
C PRO A 57 -10.24 -10.57 -11.80
N ALA A 58 -9.86 -9.56 -12.60
CA ALA A 58 -9.79 -9.68 -14.05
C ALA A 58 -8.67 -8.83 -14.65
N PHE A 59 -8.14 -9.25 -15.81
CA PHE A 59 -7.19 -8.46 -16.58
C PHE A 59 -7.90 -7.38 -17.38
N SER A 60 -7.25 -6.22 -17.54
CA SER A 60 -7.72 -5.09 -18.36
C SER A 60 -9.15 -4.63 -18.04
N SER A 61 -9.55 -4.68 -16.76
CA SER A 61 -10.90 -4.39 -16.30
C SER A 61 -10.93 -3.28 -15.24
N PRO A 62 -10.52 -2.04 -15.59
CA PRO A 62 -10.69 -0.92 -14.68
C PRO A 62 -12.17 -0.63 -14.48
N GLN A 63 -12.58 -0.38 -13.24
CA GLN A 63 -13.94 0.02 -12.90
C GLN A 63 -13.93 1.49 -12.49
N PHE A 64 -14.80 2.29 -13.08
CA PHE A 64 -15.02 3.70 -12.73
C PHE A 64 -16.39 3.87 -12.11
N GLY A 65 -16.50 4.81 -11.17
CA GLY A 65 -17.78 5.10 -10.54
C GLY A 65 -17.72 6.29 -9.60
N ASP A 66 -18.91 6.69 -9.16
CA ASP A 66 -19.14 7.70 -8.14
C ASP A 66 -20.46 7.41 -7.44
N GLU A 67 -20.57 7.81 -6.18
CA GLU A 67 -21.80 7.74 -5.40
C GLU A 67 -21.96 9.03 -4.61
N GLN A 68 -23.13 9.64 -4.69
CA GLN A 68 -23.47 10.87 -4.00
C GLN A 68 -24.82 10.75 -3.28
N CYS A 69 -24.86 11.31 -2.09
CA CYS A 69 -26.09 11.52 -1.35
C CYS A 69 -26.60 12.95 -1.62
N VAL A 70 -27.80 13.07 -2.14
CA VAL A 70 -28.39 14.34 -2.61
C VAL A 70 -29.69 14.59 -1.88
N VAL A 71 -29.86 15.81 -1.32
CA VAL A 71 -31.11 16.20 -0.66
C VAL A 71 -32.05 16.87 -1.66
N VAL A 72 -33.19 16.24 -1.91
CA VAL A 72 -34.24 16.76 -2.80
C VAL A 72 -35.31 17.50 -1.99
N PRO A 73 -35.46 18.83 -2.14
CA PRO A 73 -36.47 19.59 -1.42
C PRO A 73 -37.90 19.29 -1.94
N SER A 74 -38.88 19.51 -1.10
CA SER A 74 -40.29 19.33 -1.52
C SER A 74 -40.66 20.24 -2.69
N GLY A 75 -41.12 19.63 -3.78
CA GLY A 75 -41.47 20.35 -5.00
C GLY A 75 -40.29 20.93 -5.81
N GLY A 76 -39.06 20.60 -5.39
CA GLY A 76 -37.85 21.09 -6.04
C GLY A 76 -37.25 20.10 -7.03
N VAL A 77 -36.28 20.60 -7.81
CA VAL A 77 -35.45 19.83 -8.74
C VAL A 77 -33.97 20.02 -8.36
N VAL A 78 -33.20 18.94 -8.37
CA VAL A 78 -31.76 18.97 -8.09
C VAL A 78 -31.02 18.35 -9.28
N SER A 79 -30.01 19.06 -9.76
CA SER A 79 -29.07 18.52 -10.76
C SER A 79 -27.92 17.87 -10.07
N VAL A 80 -27.59 16.64 -10.46
CA VAL A 80 -26.51 15.84 -9.89
C VAL A 80 -25.39 15.72 -10.91
N LYS A 81 -24.15 16.01 -10.51
CA LYS A 81 -22.96 15.82 -11.32
C LYS A 81 -22.07 14.78 -10.65
N LEU A 82 -21.95 13.61 -11.26
CA LEU A 82 -21.10 12.53 -10.79
C LEU A 82 -19.70 12.64 -11.41
N LEU A 83 -18.65 12.46 -10.59
CA LEU A 83 -17.26 12.48 -11.02
C LEU A 83 -16.67 11.08 -10.86
N CYS A 84 -16.82 10.27 -11.89
CA CYS A 84 -16.39 8.88 -11.87
C CYS A 84 -14.88 8.74 -11.74
N THR A 85 -14.43 8.16 -10.65
CA THR A 85 -13.05 7.80 -10.40
C THR A 85 -12.87 6.29 -10.41
N GLN A 86 -11.65 5.80 -10.59
CA GLN A 86 -11.38 4.37 -10.55
C GLN A 86 -11.71 3.80 -9.16
N GLN A 87 -12.55 2.77 -9.12
CA GLN A 87 -13.05 2.15 -7.89
C GLN A 87 -12.26 0.92 -7.46
N ASN A 88 -11.56 0.28 -8.40
CA ASN A 88 -10.70 -0.86 -8.14
C ASN A 88 -9.22 -0.47 -8.12
N CYS A 89 -8.35 -1.40 -7.73
CA CYS A 89 -6.90 -1.25 -7.76
C CYS A 89 -6.29 -2.16 -8.84
N GLY A 90 -5.10 -1.82 -9.32
CA GLY A 90 -4.42 -2.54 -10.39
C GLY A 90 -3.05 -3.06 -9.96
N VAL A 91 -2.69 -4.26 -10.44
CA VAL A 91 -1.37 -4.85 -10.24
C VAL A 91 -0.81 -5.31 -11.57
N LYS A 92 0.47 -5.00 -11.82
CA LYS A 92 1.18 -5.44 -13.01
C LYS A 92 2.50 -6.10 -12.61
N LEU A 93 2.74 -7.30 -13.10
CA LEU A 93 4.03 -7.97 -12.91
C LEU A 93 4.94 -7.74 -14.10
N LYS A 94 6.21 -7.52 -13.83
CA LYS A 94 7.31 -7.56 -14.79
C LYS A 94 8.24 -8.69 -14.38
N ILE A 95 8.17 -9.80 -15.09
CA ILE A 95 8.91 -11.02 -14.76
C ILE A 95 10.20 -11.02 -15.58
N ALA A 96 11.34 -11.03 -14.90
CA ALA A 96 12.65 -11.05 -15.52
C ALA A 96 12.96 -12.45 -16.12
N PRO A 97 13.67 -12.53 -17.25
CA PRO A 97 14.02 -13.82 -17.87
C PRO A 97 14.79 -14.76 -16.94
N GLU A 98 15.60 -14.21 -16.05
CA GLU A 98 16.41 -14.95 -15.08
C GLU A 98 15.53 -15.74 -14.09
N PHE A 99 14.33 -15.23 -13.78
CA PHE A 99 13.35 -15.94 -12.95
C PHE A 99 12.90 -17.25 -13.60
N LEU A 100 12.69 -17.27 -14.91
CA LEU A 100 12.31 -18.47 -15.64
C LEU A 100 13.38 -19.56 -15.60
N THR A 101 14.64 -19.13 -15.63
CA THR A 101 15.80 -20.03 -15.57
C THR A 101 15.97 -20.62 -14.17
N ALA A 102 15.79 -19.80 -13.14
CA ALA A 102 15.94 -20.23 -11.74
C ALA A 102 14.73 -21.03 -11.23
N CYS A 103 13.51 -20.72 -11.72
CA CYS A 103 12.27 -21.32 -11.25
C CYS A 103 11.41 -21.88 -12.40
N PRO A 104 11.92 -22.85 -13.22
CA PRO A 104 11.29 -23.27 -14.47
C PRO A 104 9.92 -23.95 -14.29
N ASN A 105 9.65 -24.50 -13.10
CA ASN A 105 8.42 -25.26 -12.79
C ASN A 105 7.49 -24.48 -11.85
N SER A 106 7.66 -23.18 -11.72
CA SER A 106 6.83 -22.34 -10.86
C SER A 106 5.79 -21.56 -11.67
N VAL A 107 4.66 -21.27 -11.04
CA VAL A 107 3.58 -20.44 -11.59
C VAL A 107 3.30 -19.32 -10.62
N LEU A 108 3.19 -18.09 -11.14
CA LEU A 108 2.85 -16.93 -10.33
C LEU A 108 1.33 -16.68 -10.36
N PHE A 109 0.78 -16.36 -9.20
CA PHE A 109 -0.60 -15.95 -9.02
C PHE A 109 -0.66 -14.63 -8.26
N LEU A 110 -1.62 -13.78 -8.65
CA LEU A 110 -2.09 -12.69 -7.82
C LEU A 110 -3.39 -13.13 -7.15
N LYS A 111 -3.44 -13.08 -5.81
CA LYS A 111 -4.55 -13.62 -5.00
C LYS A 111 -5.15 -12.52 -4.13
N SER A 112 -6.48 -12.46 -4.08
CA SER A 112 -7.25 -11.64 -3.14
C SER A 112 -8.33 -12.50 -2.44
N SER A 113 -9.10 -11.89 -1.55
CA SER A 113 -10.28 -12.56 -0.93
C SER A 113 -11.36 -12.95 -1.94
N GLN A 114 -11.40 -12.29 -3.12
CA GLN A 114 -12.42 -12.51 -4.15
C GLN A 114 -11.98 -13.48 -5.25
N GLY A 115 -10.74 -13.96 -5.20
CA GLY A 115 -10.23 -14.91 -6.17
C GLY A 115 -8.75 -14.75 -6.49
N LYS A 116 -8.29 -15.56 -7.43
CA LYS A 116 -6.89 -15.54 -7.90
C LYS A 116 -6.82 -15.48 -9.42
N LEU A 117 -5.80 -14.76 -9.91
CA LEU A 117 -5.43 -14.70 -11.32
C LEU A 117 -4.05 -15.33 -11.51
N MET A 118 -3.94 -16.27 -12.45
CA MET A 118 -2.65 -16.76 -12.91
C MET A 118 -1.99 -15.67 -13.74
N TYR A 119 -0.76 -15.30 -13.38
CA TYR A 119 0.02 -14.32 -14.13
C TYR A 119 1.08 -15.03 -14.94
N GLY A 120 0.79 -15.23 -16.22
CA GLY A 120 1.72 -15.90 -17.16
C GLY A 120 2.95 -15.03 -17.41
N TYR A 121 4.05 -15.65 -17.76
CA TYR A 121 5.34 -14.98 -17.98
C TYR A 121 5.32 -13.95 -19.13
N SER A 122 4.48 -14.16 -20.11
CA SER A 122 4.27 -13.23 -21.24
C SER A 122 3.13 -12.22 -20.99
N GLU A 123 2.45 -12.31 -19.85
CA GLU A 123 1.33 -11.42 -19.53
C GLU A 123 1.85 -9.99 -19.27
N LYS A 124 1.24 -9.01 -19.94
CA LYS A 124 1.62 -7.60 -19.84
C LYS A 124 0.46 -6.71 -19.39
N ARG A 125 -0.74 -7.28 -19.35
CA ARG A 125 -1.95 -6.54 -18.94
C ARG A 125 -1.93 -6.29 -17.44
N THR A 126 -2.60 -5.24 -17.03
CA THR A 126 -2.86 -4.97 -15.62
C THR A 126 -3.96 -5.89 -15.12
N ALA A 127 -3.72 -6.57 -14.01
CA ALA A 127 -4.72 -7.31 -13.26
C ALA A 127 -5.41 -6.36 -12.28
N TYR A 128 -6.73 -6.34 -12.28
CA TYR A 128 -7.53 -5.49 -11.40
C TYR A 128 -8.16 -6.31 -10.27
N PHE A 129 -8.28 -5.67 -9.10
CA PHE A 129 -8.80 -6.24 -7.87
C PHE A 129 -9.70 -5.21 -7.17
N SER A 130 -10.70 -5.66 -6.42
CA SER A 130 -11.36 -4.76 -5.46
C SER A 130 -10.36 -4.32 -4.38
N PRO A 131 -10.54 -3.14 -3.78
CA PRO A 131 -9.70 -2.68 -2.69
C PRO A 131 -9.60 -3.73 -1.58
N GLY A 132 -8.40 -3.93 -1.06
CA GLY A 132 -8.10 -4.93 -0.06
C GLY A 132 -6.72 -5.55 -0.22
N THR A 133 -6.45 -6.64 0.48
CA THR A 133 -5.15 -7.30 0.42
C THR A 133 -5.01 -8.13 -0.86
N VAL A 134 -3.96 -7.83 -1.62
CA VAL A 134 -3.53 -8.60 -2.79
C VAL A 134 -2.17 -9.21 -2.49
N SER A 135 -2.04 -10.51 -2.72
CA SER A 135 -0.82 -11.29 -2.48
C SER A 135 -0.25 -11.81 -3.80
N LEU A 136 1.06 -11.71 -3.96
CA LEU A 136 1.80 -12.42 -4.99
C LEU A 136 2.19 -13.79 -4.44
N VAL A 137 1.76 -14.85 -5.10
CA VAL A 137 1.98 -16.24 -4.70
C VAL A 137 2.71 -16.97 -5.80
N MET A 138 3.75 -17.67 -5.44
CA MET A 138 4.44 -18.62 -6.29
C MET A 138 3.96 -20.03 -5.94
N SER A 139 3.51 -20.78 -6.94
CA SER A 139 3.09 -22.18 -6.81
C SER A 139 4.07 -23.07 -7.56
N THR A 140 4.52 -24.10 -6.90
CA THR A 140 5.28 -25.22 -7.47
C THR A 140 4.45 -26.49 -7.39
N SER A 141 4.94 -27.61 -7.93
CA SER A 141 4.26 -28.90 -7.83
C SER A 141 4.11 -29.42 -6.39
N GLN A 142 4.84 -28.86 -5.43
CA GLN A 142 4.89 -29.35 -4.06
C GLN A 142 4.23 -28.41 -3.05
N HIS A 143 4.28 -27.09 -3.27
CA HIS A 143 3.74 -26.11 -2.30
C HIS A 143 3.42 -24.76 -2.96
N GLU A 144 2.58 -23.97 -2.31
CA GLU A 144 2.35 -22.56 -2.60
C GLU A 144 3.11 -21.72 -1.56
N GLN A 145 3.84 -20.72 -2.04
CA GLN A 145 4.56 -19.75 -1.21
C GLN A 145 4.05 -18.34 -1.51
N THR A 146 3.63 -17.62 -0.47
CA THR A 146 3.34 -16.19 -0.61
C THR A 146 4.65 -15.42 -0.62
N LEU A 147 4.94 -14.76 -1.72
CA LEU A 147 6.15 -13.94 -1.88
C LEU A 147 5.96 -12.54 -1.29
N MET A 148 4.74 -12.00 -1.39
CA MET A 148 4.44 -10.65 -0.96
C MET A 148 2.93 -10.50 -0.73
N SER A 149 2.53 -9.64 0.21
CA SER A 149 1.15 -9.20 0.41
C SER A 149 1.11 -7.69 0.58
N ARG A 150 0.12 -7.04 -0.05
CA ARG A 150 -0.10 -5.59 0.06
C ARG A 150 -1.59 -5.28 0.14
N THR A 151 -1.95 -4.37 1.03
CA THR A 151 -3.30 -3.79 1.05
C THR A 151 -3.32 -2.60 0.10
N LEU A 152 -4.20 -2.67 -0.89
CA LEU A 152 -4.38 -1.65 -1.91
C LEU A 152 -5.74 -0.97 -1.74
N LEU A 153 -5.76 0.32 -1.92
CA LEU A 153 -6.98 1.13 -1.94
C LEU A 153 -7.49 1.31 -3.37
N ALA A 154 -8.70 1.84 -3.51
CA ALA A 154 -9.19 2.28 -4.81
C ALA A 154 -8.18 3.25 -5.47
N ARG A 155 -7.97 3.11 -6.78
CA ARG A 155 -7.02 3.88 -7.59
C ARG A 155 -5.53 3.53 -7.39
N ASP A 156 -5.17 2.68 -6.42
CA ASP A 156 -3.79 2.23 -6.32
C ASP A 156 -3.42 1.36 -7.52
N MET A 157 -2.24 1.65 -8.08
CA MET A 157 -1.68 0.89 -9.20
C MET A 157 -0.29 0.41 -8.78
N LEU A 158 -0.09 -0.90 -8.67
CA LEU A 158 1.14 -1.52 -8.19
C LEU A 158 1.87 -2.22 -9.33
N ALA A 159 3.11 -1.84 -9.61
CA ALA A 159 3.99 -2.59 -10.51
C ALA A 159 5.01 -3.39 -9.67
N ILE A 160 5.09 -4.68 -9.92
CA ILE A 160 5.98 -5.59 -9.23
C ILE A 160 6.96 -6.17 -10.24
N SER A 161 8.26 -5.95 -10.04
CA SER A 161 9.30 -6.63 -10.80
C SER A 161 9.72 -7.89 -10.07
N VAL A 162 9.64 -9.03 -10.74
CA VAL A 162 10.01 -10.35 -10.21
C VAL A 162 11.27 -10.80 -10.93
N GLY A 163 12.36 -10.97 -10.20
CA GLY A 163 13.63 -11.46 -10.73
C GLY A 163 14.18 -12.59 -9.87
N ALA A 164 15.17 -13.28 -10.37
CA ALA A 164 15.99 -14.21 -9.59
C ALA A 164 17.41 -13.67 -9.54
N VAL A 165 18.04 -13.74 -8.37
CA VAL A 165 19.46 -13.51 -8.26
C VAL A 165 20.17 -14.76 -8.72
N VAL A 166 20.84 -14.70 -9.87
CA VAL A 166 21.78 -15.75 -10.30
C VAL A 166 23.09 -15.46 -9.56
N PRO A 167 23.51 -16.31 -8.62
CA PRO A 167 24.76 -16.07 -7.89
C PRO A 167 25.93 -16.15 -8.89
N SER A 168 26.79 -15.16 -8.88
CA SER A 168 28.11 -15.21 -9.52
C SER A 168 29.12 -16.12 -8.81
N SER A 169 28.67 -16.95 -7.87
CA SER A 169 29.41 -17.98 -7.15
C SER A 169 28.47 -19.08 -6.65
N PRO A 170 28.89 -20.34 -6.55
CA PRO A 170 28.01 -21.51 -6.39
C PRO A 170 27.44 -21.72 -4.98
N SER A 171 26.88 -20.70 -4.38
CA SER A 171 26.27 -20.84 -3.06
C SER A 171 25.29 -19.70 -2.76
N ARG A 172 24.16 -19.66 -3.43
CA ARG A 172 22.84 -19.16 -2.95
C ARG A 172 21.95 -18.81 -4.15
N GLU A 173 20.95 -19.61 -4.37
CA GLU A 173 19.82 -19.28 -5.23
C GLU A 173 18.90 -18.31 -4.47
N GLY A 174 18.57 -17.18 -5.06
CA GLY A 174 17.67 -16.17 -4.47
C GLY A 174 16.74 -15.58 -5.51
N ILE A 175 15.52 -15.24 -5.11
CA ILE A 175 14.54 -14.51 -5.93
C ILE A 175 14.58 -13.04 -5.53
N SER A 176 14.79 -12.15 -6.51
CA SER A 176 14.72 -10.70 -6.29
C SER A 176 13.38 -10.17 -6.81
N ILE A 177 12.69 -9.37 -5.99
CA ILE A 177 11.47 -8.66 -6.37
C ILE A 177 11.71 -7.18 -6.18
N SER A 178 11.61 -6.40 -7.26
CA SER A 178 11.68 -4.93 -7.22
C SER A 178 10.36 -4.31 -7.67
N ILE A 179 10.01 -3.16 -7.14
CA ILE A 179 8.77 -2.45 -7.46
C ILE A 179 9.09 -1.14 -8.16
N ASP A 180 8.45 -0.89 -9.31
CA ASP A 180 8.60 0.35 -10.10
C ASP A 180 7.46 1.33 -9.80
N THR A 181 7.82 2.58 -9.46
CA THR A 181 6.94 3.59 -8.87
C THR A 181 6.57 4.76 -9.77
N SER A 182 6.62 4.64 -11.08
CA SER A 182 6.46 5.78 -12.00
C SER A 182 5.07 6.44 -12.09
N ARG A 183 4.10 6.10 -11.18
CA ARG A 183 2.83 6.83 -10.98
C ARG A 183 2.31 6.58 -9.58
N VAL A 184 2.41 7.53 -8.62
CA VAL A 184 1.89 7.39 -7.24
C VAL A 184 1.90 5.92 -6.76
N TRP A 185 3.06 5.31 -6.82
CA TRP A 185 3.26 3.88 -6.61
C TRP A 185 4.03 3.70 -5.30
N THR A 186 3.78 2.65 -4.58
CA THR A 186 4.51 2.32 -3.35
C THR A 186 5.48 1.17 -3.62
N ASP A 187 6.76 1.37 -3.32
CA ASP A 187 7.80 0.37 -3.55
C ASP A 187 7.84 -0.74 -2.50
N ALA A 188 8.08 -1.96 -2.92
CA ALA A 188 8.61 -3.02 -2.07
C ALA A 188 9.50 -3.96 -2.90
N SER A 189 10.68 -4.28 -2.43
CA SER A 189 11.55 -5.30 -3.00
C SER A 189 11.69 -6.49 -2.03
N PHE A 190 11.71 -7.71 -2.56
CA PHE A 190 11.88 -8.94 -1.81
C PHE A 190 13.00 -9.79 -2.40
N VAL A 191 13.88 -10.31 -1.53
CA VAL A 191 14.86 -11.35 -1.87
C VAL A 191 14.53 -12.58 -1.04
N VAL A 192 14.23 -13.71 -1.67
CA VAL A 192 14.00 -14.98 -0.96
C VAL A 192 15.25 -15.85 -1.11
N GLY A 193 15.86 -16.20 0.03
CA GLY A 193 16.89 -17.25 0.13
C GLY A 193 16.45 -18.26 1.17
N GLU A 194 16.58 -19.56 0.91
CA GLU A 194 16.39 -20.59 1.93
C GLU A 194 17.50 -20.51 2.98
N GLY A 195 17.12 -20.58 4.26
CA GLY A 195 18.06 -20.76 5.38
C GLY A 195 17.96 -19.69 6.43
N GLU A 196 17.64 -20.14 7.61
CA GLU A 196 17.61 -19.39 8.87
C GLU A 196 18.78 -18.44 9.07
N SER A 197 18.45 -17.35 9.70
CA SER A 197 19.26 -16.39 10.45
C SER A 197 19.66 -15.10 9.77
N SER A 198 19.06 -14.07 10.32
CA SER A 198 19.65 -12.79 10.74
C SER A 198 20.59 -12.08 9.77
N GLY A 199 20.12 -11.03 9.23
CA GLY A 199 20.90 -10.02 8.55
C GLY A 199 20.15 -9.44 7.36
N GLY A 200 18.91 -8.96 7.57
CA GLY A 200 18.16 -8.27 6.51
C GLY A 200 18.97 -7.07 6.00
N SER A 201 19.09 -6.94 4.70
CA SER A 201 19.59 -5.74 4.04
C SER A 201 18.68 -4.56 4.37
N SER A 202 19.19 -3.34 4.31
CA SER A 202 18.38 -2.12 4.42
C SER A 202 17.21 -2.08 3.41
N ASP A 203 17.28 -2.88 2.35
CA ASP A 203 16.23 -3.01 1.34
C ASP A 203 15.00 -3.81 1.83
N ASP A 204 15.13 -4.57 2.93
CA ASP A 204 14.06 -5.36 3.56
C ASP A 204 13.42 -4.68 4.78
N ALA A 205 13.58 -3.37 4.91
CA ALA A 205 13.10 -2.63 6.07
C ALA A 205 11.58 -2.69 6.21
N MET A 206 11.10 -3.15 7.37
CA MET A 206 9.68 -3.16 7.72
C MET A 206 9.12 -1.74 7.77
N THR A 207 7.92 -1.56 7.27
CA THR A 207 7.16 -0.33 7.53
C THR A 207 6.76 -0.23 9.00
N ILE A 208 6.41 0.96 9.47
CA ILE A 208 5.91 1.17 10.85
C ILE A 208 4.74 0.22 11.18
N ALA A 209 3.82 0.00 10.26
CA ALA A 209 2.68 -0.89 10.47
C ALA A 209 3.13 -2.36 10.65
N GLN A 210 4.00 -2.85 9.78
CA GLN A 210 4.55 -4.21 9.87
C GLN A 210 5.37 -4.43 11.14
N ALA A 211 6.22 -3.45 11.50
CA ALA A 211 7.02 -3.52 12.71
C ALA A 211 6.16 -3.59 13.98
N ARG A 212 5.04 -2.84 14.02
CA ARG A 212 4.11 -2.87 15.17
C ARG A 212 3.41 -4.22 15.34
N GLU A 213 3.24 -4.99 14.27
CA GLU A 213 2.69 -6.35 14.28
C GLU A 213 3.75 -7.42 14.55
N SER A 214 5.04 -7.04 14.49
CA SER A 214 6.20 -7.94 14.60
C SER A 214 6.93 -7.79 15.94
N VAL A 215 6.21 -7.51 17.01
CA VAL A 215 6.79 -7.39 18.37
C VAL A 215 7.54 -8.66 18.77
N GLY A 216 8.76 -8.50 19.23
CA GLY A 216 9.68 -9.61 19.57
C GLY A 216 10.67 -9.98 18.45
N ALA A 217 10.52 -9.42 17.24
CA ALA A 217 11.52 -9.59 16.18
C ALA A 217 12.83 -8.89 16.57
N THR A 218 13.96 -9.54 16.30
CA THR A 218 15.30 -9.06 16.64
C THR A 218 16.12 -8.78 15.40
N GLU A 219 17.01 -7.78 15.49
CA GLU A 219 17.94 -7.39 14.42
C GLU A 219 17.28 -7.08 13.08
N VAL A 220 16.06 -6.54 13.08
CA VAL A 220 15.30 -6.21 11.89
C VAL A 220 15.43 -4.73 11.50
N TRP A 221 15.36 -4.45 10.21
CA TRP A 221 15.29 -3.08 9.71
C TRP A 221 13.86 -2.55 9.78
N VAL A 222 13.71 -1.32 10.31
CA VAL A 222 12.43 -0.59 10.36
C VAL A 222 12.60 0.74 9.64
N CYS A 223 11.70 1.04 8.72
CA CYS A 223 11.69 2.25 7.91
C CYS A 223 10.57 3.20 8.33
N GLY A 224 10.88 4.47 8.52
CA GLY A 224 9.92 5.51 8.87
C GLY A 224 10.47 6.90 8.62
N TYR A 225 9.66 7.91 8.91
CA TYR A 225 10.07 9.31 8.88
C TYR A 225 10.31 9.80 10.31
N ILE A 226 11.41 10.51 10.55
CA ILE A 226 11.65 11.14 11.85
C ILE A 226 10.63 12.27 12.02
N VAL A 227 9.70 12.09 12.95
CA VAL A 227 8.59 13.04 13.16
C VAL A 227 8.69 13.77 14.49
N GLY A 228 9.57 13.36 15.40
CA GLY A 228 9.74 14.02 16.68
C GLY A 228 10.74 13.33 17.59
N GLY A 229 10.83 13.83 18.82
CA GLY A 229 11.71 13.33 19.88
C GLY A 229 11.18 13.70 21.26
N ASP A 230 12.10 13.77 22.25
CA ASP A 230 11.77 14.11 23.65
C ASP A 230 10.60 13.29 24.19
N LEU A 231 10.65 11.97 23.93
CA LEU A 231 9.57 11.06 24.28
C LEU A 231 9.43 10.90 25.80
N THR A 232 8.19 10.93 26.27
CA THR A 232 7.75 10.48 27.59
C THR A 232 6.70 9.37 27.45
N SER A 233 6.24 8.79 28.53
CA SER A 233 5.15 7.80 28.49
C SER A 233 3.83 8.39 27.99
N ALA A 234 3.67 9.72 28.03
CA ALA A 234 2.41 10.40 27.69
C ALA A 234 2.53 11.31 26.46
N SER A 235 3.72 11.78 26.10
CA SER A 235 3.90 12.83 25.09
C SER A 235 5.11 12.61 24.19
N ALA A 236 5.14 13.32 23.07
CA ALA A 236 6.28 13.51 22.18
C ALA A 236 6.35 14.97 21.78
N LYS A 237 7.53 15.45 21.43
CA LYS A 237 7.74 16.78 20.89
C LYS A 237 7.99 16.69 19.39
N TYR A 238 7.30 17.55 18.62
CA TYR A 238 7.31 17.50 17.16
C TYR A 238 8.07 18.65 16.50
N ASP A 239 8.44 19.66 17.30
CA ASP A 239 9.13 20.85 16.83
C ASP A 239 10.37 21.15 17.72
N PRO A 240 11.45 21.71 17.16
CA PRO A 240 12.61 22.12 17.93
C PRO A 240 12.27 23.30 18.88
N PRO A 241 13.10 23.56 19.92
CA PRO A 241 14.33 22.87 20.25
C PRO A 241 14.09 21.54 20.98
N PHE A 242 14.86 20.49 20.66
CA PHE A 242 14.82 19.22 21.37
C PHE A 242 15.82 19.21 22.53
N SER A 243 15.59 18.35 23.52
CA SER A 243 16.41 18.23 24.73
C SER A 243 16.99 16.84 24.96
N SER A 244 16.33 15.81 24.45
CA SER A 244 16.78 14.42 24.59
C SER A 244 17.59 13.94 23.36
N ARG A 245 18.78 13.41 23.62
CA ARG A 245 19.62 12.74 22.61
C ARG A 245 19.41 11.24 22.53
N THR A 246 18.53 10.66 23.38
CA THR A 246 18.46 9.22 23.57
C THR A 246 17.32 8.55 22.84
N ASN A 247 16.43 9.32 22.25
CA ASN A 247 15.26 8.79 21.58
C ASN A 247 14.76 9.73 20.46
N ILE A 248 14.13 9.11 19.48
CA ILE A 248 13.35 9.79 18.43
C ILE A 248 12.02 9.04 18.25
N LEU A 249 11.05 9.72 17.63
CA LEU A 249 9.81 9.14 17.15
C LEU A 249 9.87 9.02 15.63
N ILE A 250 9.62 7.84 15.10
CA ILE A 250 9.46 7.63 13.68
C ILE A 250 8.00 7.32 13.33
N GLY A 251 7.50 7.88 12.24
CA GLY A 251 6.12 7.74 11.78
C GLY A 251 6.04 7.22 10.35
N PRO A 252 4.87 6.74 9.91
CA PRO A 252 4.67 6.26 8.53
C PRO A 252 4.70 7.39 7.48
N ARG A 253 4.59 8.66 7.89
CA ARG A 253 4.65 9.85 7.03
C ARG A 253 5.34 11.00 7.77
N SER A 254 5.99 11.89 7.05
CA SER A 254 6.69 13.05 7.61
C SER A 254 5.77 14.09 8.30
N SER A 255 4.48 14.11 7.93
CA SER A 255 3.49 15.06 8.46
C SER A 255 2.72 14.57 9.69
N ILE A 256 3.10 13.43 10.26
CA ILE A 256 2.40 12.88 11.43
C ILE A 256 2.82 13.63 12.69
N ILE A 257 1.81 14.12 13.40
CA ILE A 257 1.92 14.73 14.73
C ILE A 257 1.15 13.93 15.80
N ASP A 258 0.78 12.68 15.45
CA ASP A 258 0.14 11.76 16.38
C ASP A 258 1.11 10.68 16.84
N ARG A 259 1.44 10.72 18.12
CA ARG A 259 2.34 9.79 18.77
C ARG A 259 1.87 8.33 18.62
N SER A 260 0.57 8.07 18.69
CA SER A 260 -0.01 6.73 18.67
C SER A 260 0.20 6.00 17.33
N SER A 261 0.40 6.74 16.24
CA SER A 261 0.67 6.22 14.91
C SER A 261 2.16 5.93 14.64
N GLY A 262 3.05 6.33 15.56
CA GLY A 262 4.49 6.18 15.42
C GLY A 262 5.07 4.98 16.19
N MET A 263 6.39 4.85 16.10
CA MET A 263 7.21 3.97 16.91
C MET A 263 8.34 4.75 17.56
N SER A 264 8.60 4.45 18.83
CA SER A 264 9.72 5.02 19.56
C SER A 264 11.02 4.31 19.16
N VAL A 265 12.11 5.05 18.99
CA VAL A 265 13.42 4.49 18.68
C VAL A 265 14.41 4.90 19.74
N SER A 266 15.09 3.92 20.32
CA SER A 266 16.17 4.13 21.29
C SER A 266 17.49 4.39 20.56
N LEU A 267 18.17 5.47 20.91
CA LEU A 267 19.47 5.83 20.35
C LEU A 267 20.60 5.48 21.34
N PRO A 268 21.27 4.33 21.17
CA PRO A 268 22.39 3.94 22.03
C PRO A 268 23.55 4.93 21.85
N ALA A 269 24.42 5.04 22.86
CA ALA A 269 25.60 5.90 22.79
C ALA A 269 26.54 5.49 21.64
N GLY A 270 27.16 6.46 21.00
CA GLY A 270 28.07 6.29 19.86
C GLY A 270 27.45 6.78 18.54
N SER A 271 27.92 6.25 17.43
CA SER A 271 27.63 6.77 16.06
C SER A 271 26.15 6.87 15.74
N VAL A 272 25.32 5.94 16.23
CA VAL A 272 23.86 5.98 16.00
C VAL A 272 23.24 7.21 16.67
N ARG A 273 23.60 7.45 17.94
CA ARG A 273 23.09 8.63 18.67
C ARG A 273 23.60 9.93 18.06
N ASP A 274 24.91 9.98 17.76
CA ASP A 274 25.51 11.20 17.22
C ASP A 274 24.88 11.60 15.89
N ALA A 275 24.50 10.62 15.07
CA ALA A 275 23.92 10.84 13.76
C ALA A 275 22.41 11.07 13.76
N LEU A 276 21.64 10.53 14.71
CA LEU A 276 20.18 10.51 14.66
C LEU A 276 19.49 11.39 15.71
N ASN A 277 20.22 11.90 16.71
CA ASN A 277 19.61 12.73 17.76
C ASN A 277 19.19 14.10 17.20
N LEU A 278 17.99 14.54 17.56
CA LEU A 278 17.42 15.80 17.09
C LEU A 278 17.92 17.04 17.84
N VAL A 279 18.70 16.88 18.91
CA VAL A 279 19.32 18.04 19.62
C VAL A 279 20.42 18.62 18.77
N ASP A 280 21.27 17.77 18.21
CA ASP A 280 22.43 18.16 17.42
C ASP A 280 22.10 18.23 15.91
N ASN A 281 21.07 17.48 15.46
CA ASN A 281 20.69 17.35 14.05
C ASN A 281 19.17 17.65 13.84
N PRO A 282 18.69 18.85 14.17
CA PRO A 282 17.26 19.19 14.06
C PRO A 282 16.74 19.15 12.62
N GLU A 283 17.60 19.27 11.61
CA GLU A 283 17.29 19.18 10.18
C GLU A 283 16.86 17.78 9.72
N LEU A 284 17.06 16.77 10.56
CA LEU A 284 16.59 15.41 10.29
C LEU A 284 15.06 15.27 10.47
N LEU A 285 14.41 16.25 11.08
CA LEU A 285 12.95 16.25 11.24
C LEU A 285 12.26 16.19 9.86
N GLY A 286 11.36 15.25 9.69
CA GLY A 286 10.70 14.97 8.41
C GLY A 286 11.49 14.08 7.45
N ARG A 287 12.76 13.76 7.73
CA ARG A 287 13.59 12.92 6.88
C ARG A 287 13.25 11.43 7.06
N LYS A 288 13.29 10.70 5.96
CA LYS A 288 13.14 9.24 5.97
C LYS A 288 14.41 8.59 6.53
N VAL A 289 14.24 7.61 7.41
CA VAL A 289 15.33 6.86 8.04
C VAL A 289 14.98 5.39 8.12
N MET A 290 15.98 4.56 8.03
CA MET A 290 15.92 3.13 8.37
C MET A 290 16.84 2.88 9.57
N VAL A 291 16.34 2.11 10.54
CA VAL A 291 17.10 1.70 11.72
C VAL A 291 17.02 0.19 11.90
N ARG A 292 18.14 -0.44 12.24
CA ARG A 292 18.20 -1.87 12.54
C ARG A 292 18.27 -2.09 14.04
N GLY A 293 17.36 -2.90 14.57
CA GLY A 293 17.31 -3.20 15.99
C GLY A 293 16.21 -4.19 16.34
N ASP A 294 15.88 -4.28 17.62
CA ASP A 294 14.91 -5.21 18.17
C ASP A 294 13.57 -4.53 18.40
N ILE A 295 12.50 -5.13 17.92
CA ILE A 295 11.14 -4.60 18.12
C ILE A 295 10.63 -5.04 19.49
N VAL A 296 10.35 -4.07 20.33
CA VAL A 296 9.81 -4.28 21.68
C VAL A 296 8.37 -3.80 21.78
N GLU A 297 7.60 -4.48 22.66
CA GLU A 297 6.19 -4.15 22.89
C GLU A 297 6.01 -2.73 23.43
N ALA A 298 6.92 -2.27 24.29
CA ALA A 298 6.82 -0.95 24.89
C ALA A 298 8.18 -0.27 25.10
N TYR A 299 8.32 0.92 24.51
CA TYR A 299 9.36 1.89 24.82
C TYR A 299 8.71 3.26 24.86
N PHE A 300 8.72 3.92 26.04
CA PHE A 300 7.89 5.09 26.34
C PHE A 300 6.38 4.85 26.12
N GLY A 301 5.88 3.63 26.35
CA GLY A 301 4.47 3.27 26.19
C GLY A 301 3.95 3.14 24.75
N LEU A 302 4.86 2.98 23.80
CA LEU A 302 4.59 2.66 22.40
C LEU A 302 5.39 1.42 21.99
N PRO A 303 4.96 0.65 20.97
CA PRO A 303 5.86 -0.25 20.29
C PRO A 303 7.11 0.51 19.84
N GLY A 304 8.27 -0.07 19.99
CA GLY A 304 9.51 0.65 19.72
C GLY A 304 10.63 -0.23 19.21
N VAL A 305 11.70 0.42 18.73
CA VAL A 305 12.94 -0.23 18.33
C VAL A 305 14.02 0.05 19.38
N LYS A 306 14.57 -0.98 19.94
CA LYS A 306 15.71 -0.92 20.88
C LYS A 306 16.95 -1.61 20.30
N ASN A 307 18.06 -1.51 21.01
CA ASN A 307 19.32 -2.12 20.60
C ASN A 307 19.70 -1.77 19.16
N VAL A 308 19.49 -0.50 18.78
CA VAL A 308 19.78 -0.05 17.41
C VAL A 308 21.28 -0.14 17.15
N THR A 309 21.66 -0.94 16.15
CA THR A 309 23.04 -1.19 15.76
C THR A 309 23.46 -0.44 14.51
N GLU A 310 22.50 -0.22 13.60
CA GLU A 310 22.76 0.38 12.29
C GLU A 310 21.65 1.35 11.91
N TYR A 311 21.97 2.30 11.05
CA TYR A 311 21.00 3.22 10.44
C TYR A 311 21.41 3.51 8.99
N SER A 312 20.41 3.93 8.19
CA SER A 312 20.61 4.39 6.81
C SER A 312 19.58 5.47 6.46
N PHE A 313 19.98 6.38 5.58
CA PHE A 313 19.05 7.35 4.99
C PHE A 313 18.84 6.95 3.52
N PRO A 314 17.64 6.46 3.14
CA PRO A 314 17.32 6.06 1.77
C PRO A 314 17.09 7.26 0.86
#